data_2198e3b807b72e0330b1636a0dd120a6
#
_entry.id   2198e3b807b72e0330b1636a0dd120a6
#
_cell.length_a   1.000
_cell.length_b   1.000
_cell.length_c   1.000
_cell.angle_alpha   90.00
_cell.angle_beta   90.00
_cell.angle_gamma   90.00
#
_symmetry.space_group_name_H-M   'P 1'
#
loop_
_entity.id
_entity.type
_entity.pdbx_description
1 polymer ?
#
loop_
_entity_poly.entity_id
_entity_poly.type
_entity_poly.pdbx_seq_one_letter_code
_entity_poly.pdbx_strand_id
1 'polypeptide(L)'
;MSNPSTRQDADTLLHRQEIPPPKRYGVFLLNDDYTTMEFVVEVLTEIFMLSEEQAVAVMLLVHQEGKGLCGTYTRDIAQTKQQQVMQRAKAEEYPLQCIVEEV
;
A
#
# COMPACT_ATOMS: atom_id res chain seq x y z
N MET A 1 37.87 8.37 -24.35
CA MET A 1 37.27 8.11 -24.59
C MET A 1 36.22 8.43 -24.37
N SER A 2 35.57 8.83 -24.47
CA SER A 2 34.72 9.04 -24.31
C SER A 2 34.16 9.13 -24.90
N ASN A 3 33.97 9.78 -25.23
CA ASN A 3 33.48 9.02 -25.18
C ASN A 3 32.11 8.91 -25.66
N PRO A 4 31.78 8.03 -26.61
CA PRO A 4 30.44 7.82 -27.12
C PRO A 4 29.48 7.39 -26.03
N SER A 5 29.98 6.69 -25.03
CA SER A 5 29.11 6.25 -23.96
C SER A 5 28.58 7.41 -23.14
N THR A 6 29.38 8.43 -22.90
CA THR A 6 28.93 9.59 -22.16
C THR A 6 27.81 10.31 -22.90
N ARG A 7 27.96 10.42 -24.22
CA ARG A 7 26.95 11.07 -25.04
C ARG A 7 25.64 10.29 -25.06
N GLN A 8 25.73 8.98 -25.17
CA GLN A 8 24.56 8.13 -25.14
C GLN A 8 23.86 8.20 -23.80
N ASP A 9 24.63 8.30 -22.73
CA ASP A 9 24.06 8.41 -21.39
C ASP A 9 23.25 9.72 -21.26
N ALA A 10 23.75 10.79 -21.83
CA ALA A 10 23.04 12.06 -21.79
C ALA A 10 21.72 11.98 -22.55
N ASP A 11 21.72 11.38 -23.73
CA ASP A 11 20.50 11.21 -24.50
C ASP A 11 19.51 10.34 -23.77
N THR A 12 19.98 9.28 -23.17
CA THR A 12 19.12 8.36 -22.42
C THR A 12 18.49 9.07 -21.23
N LEU A 13 19.26 9.90 -20.55
CA LEU A 13 18.73 10.66 -19.41
C LEU A 13 17.65 11.63 -19.83
N LEU A 14 17.83 12.31 -20.96
CA LEU A 14 16.82 13.20 -21.48
C LEU A 14 15.53 12.45 -21.82
N HIS A 15 15.65 11.30 -22.46
CA HIS A 15 14.50 10.48 -22.75
C HIS A 15 13.79 10.00 -21.49
N ARG A 16 14.56 9.61 -20.47
CA ARG A 16 13.98 9.19 -19.21
C ARG A 16 13.22 10.31 -18.53
N GLN A 17 13.69 11.54 -18.64
CA GLN A 17 13.02 12.69 -18.07
C GLN A 17 11.66 12.94 -18.69
N GLU A 18 11.48 12.50 -19.92
CA GLU A 18 10.21 12.65 -20.61
C GLU A 18 9.21 11.58 -20.24
N ILE A 19 9.67 10.47 -19.62
CA ILE A 19 8.82 9.37 -19.23
C ILE A 19 8.34 9.65 -17.80
N PRO A 20 7.04 9.79 -17.57
CA PRO A 20 6.56 10.03 -16.23
C PRO A 20 6.83 8.82 -15.34
N PRO A 21 7.09 9.02 -14.04
CA PRO A 21 7.27 7.90 -13.12
C PRO A 21 5.99 7.07 -13.04
N PRO A 22 6.11 5.77 -12.74
CA PRO A 22 4.91 4.94 -12.58
C PRO A 22 4.05 5.47 -11.44
N LYS A 23 2.76 5.38 -11.62
CA LYS A 23 1.80 5.78 -10.59
C LYS A 23 1.89 4.81 -9.42
N ARG A 24 1.72 5.35 -8.24
CA ARG A 24 1.69 4.57 -7.00
C ARG A 24 0.28 4.58 -6.44
N TYR A 25 -0.07 3.50 -5.78
CA TYR A 25 -1.40 3.32 -5.22
C TYR A 25 -1.28 2.94 -3.75
N GLY A 26 -2.00 3.67 -2.93
CA GLY A 26 -2.04 3.39 -1.51
C GLY A 26 -3.20 2.46 -1.19
N VAL A 27 -2.94 1.51 -0.29
CA VAL A 27 -3.97 0.63 0.23
C VAL A 27 -4.29 1.08 1.64
N PHE A 28 -5.56 1.39 1.89
CA PHE A 28 -6.01 1.98 3.15
C PHE A 28 -7.04 1.08 3.80
N LEU A 29 -6.98 1.00 5.13
CA LEU A 29 -8.05 0.40 5.92
C LEU A 29 -8.93 1.50 6.47
N LEU A 30 -10.23 1.22 6.54
CA LEU A 30 -11.21 2.15 7.09
C LEU A 30 -11.71 1.64 8.43
N ASN A 31 -11.97 2.56 9.34
CA ASN A 31 -12.49 2.21 10.66
C ASN A 31 -13.94 1.76 10.57
N ASP A 32 -14.32 0.84 11.44
CA ASP A 32 -15.70 0.46 11.68
C ASP A 32 -15.84 0.06 13.15
N ASP A 33 -17.08 -0.15 13.60
CA ASP A 33 -17.37 -0.38 15.01
C ASP A 33 -17.28 -1.83 15.43
N TYR A 34 -17.06 -2.76 14.50
CA TYR A 34 -17.18 -4.19 14.78
C TYR A 34 -15.90 -4.97 14.63
N THR A 35 -15.03 -4.56 13.72
CA THR A 35 -13.75 -5.26 13.49
C THR A 35 -12.84 -5.05 14.69
N THR A 36 -12.30 -6.14 15.23
CA THR A 36 -11.45 -6.05 16.41
C THR A 36 -10.09 -5.46 16.08
N MET A 37 -9.47 -4.82 17.05
CA MET A 37 -8.11 -4.28 16.91
C MET A 37 -7.11 -5.40 16.62
N GLU A 38 -7.29 -6.55 17.28
CA GLU A 38 -6.42 -7.71 17.08
C GLU A 38 -6.46 -8.17 15.63
N PHE A 39 -7.66 -8.22 15.04
CA PHE A 39 -7.79 -8.64 13.65
C PHE A 39 -7.09 -7.64 12.71
N VAL A 40 -7.24 -6.36 12.97
CA VAL A 40 -6.57 -5.32 12.17
C VAL A 40 -5.05 -5.49 12.24
N VAL A 41 -4.51 -5.73 13.42
CA VAL A 41 -3.06 -5.94 13.59
C VAL A 41 -2.63 -7.20 12.83
N GLU A 42 -3.39 -8.30 12.89
CA GLU A 42 -3.09 -9.50 12.13
C GLU A 42 -3.03 -9.24 10.63
N VAL A 43 -4.01 -8.52 10.10
CA VAL A 43 -4.06 -8.17 8.68
C VAL A 43 -2.82 -7.37 8.30
N LEU A 44 -2.45 -6.40 9.13
CA LEU A 44 -1.31 -5.54 8.85
C LEU A 44 0.01 -6.29 8.89
N THR A 45 0.17 -7.24 9.81
CA THR A 45 1.41 -8.01 9.89
C THR A 45 1.47 -9.09 8.82
N GLU A 46 0.37 -9.76 8.54
CA GLU A 46 0.37 -10.93 7.65
C GLU A 46 0.24 -10.58 6.18
N ILE A 47 -0.56 -9.58 5.85
CA ILE A 47 -0.79 -9.20 4.46
C ILE A 47 0.15 -8.08 4.03
N PHE A 48 0.37 -7.10 4.88
CA PHE A 48 1.21 -5.94 4.54
C PHE A 48 2.63 -6.06 5.07
N MET A 49 2.94 -7.14 5.76
CA MET A 49 4.29 -7.46 6.25
C MET A 49 4.87 -6.38 7.15
N LEU A 50 4.03 -5.67 7.86
CA LEU A 50 4.49 -4.68 8.83
C LEU A 50 5.01 -5.38 10.09
N SER A 51 5.94 -4.74 10.79
CA SER A 51 6.31 -5.19 12.12
C SER A 51 5.13 -5.01 13.06
N GLU A 52 5.16 -5.69 14.21
CA GLU A 52 4.09 -5.54 15.17
C GLU A 52 3.93 -4.09 15.63
N GLU A 53 5.05 -3.40 15.87
CA GLU A 53 5.04 -1.98 16.23
C GLU A 53 4.37 -1.11 15.16
N GLN A 54 4.75 -1.32 13.91
CA GLN A 54 4.18 -0.58 12.79
C GLN A 54 2.69 -0.89 12.64
N ALA A 55 2.34 -2.16 12.79
CA ALA A 55 0.94 -2.58 12.68
C ALA A 55 0.07 -1.93 13.75
N VAL A 56 0.56 -1.90 14.98
CA VAL A 56 -0.17 -1.24 16.06
C VAL A 56 -0.31 0.25 15.78
N ALA A 57 0.73 0.91 15.28
CA ALA A 57 0.67 2.33 14.96
C ALA A 57 -0.36 2.62 13.88
N VAL A 58 -0.39 1.80 12.82
CA VAL A 58 -1.39 1.97 11.75
C VAL A 58 -2.79 1.66 12.26
N MET A 59 -2.96 0.62 13.08
CA MET A 59 -4.24 0.28 13.66
C MET A 59 -4.80 1.44 14.48
N LEU A 60 -3.96 2.07 15.30
CA LEU A 60 -4.37 3.23 16.09
C LEU A 60 -4.74 4.41 15.18
N LEU A 61 -4.00 4.61 14.11
CA LEU A 61 -4.31 5.66 13.14
C LEU A 61 -5.68 5.43 12.49
N VAL A 62 -5.97 4.19 12.10
CA VAL A 62 -7.28 3.84 11.53
C VAL A 62 -8.39 4.16 12.55
N HIS A 63 -8.16 3.78 13.80
CA HIS A 63 -9.14 4.00 14.85
C HIS A 63 -9.37 5.49 15.13
N GLN A 64 -8.30 6.27 15.18
CA GLN A 64 -8.36 7.69 15.54
C GLN A 64 -8.77 8.59 14.38
N GLU A 65 -8.27 8.31 13.19
CA GLU A 65 -8.48 9.16 12.01
C GLU A 65 -9.54 8.62 11.05
N GLY A 66 -9.99 7.40 11.28
CA GLY A 66 -10.98 6.77 10.41
C GLY A 66 -10.40 6.06 9.20
N LYS A 67 -9.14 6.28 8.89
CA LYS A 67 -8.48 5.77 7.68
C LYS A 67 -6.98 5.71 7.92
N GLY A 68 -6.34 4.62 7.53
CA GLY A 68 -4.90 4.48 7.70
C GLY A 68 -4.25 3.80 6.51
N LEU A 69 -3.11 4.33 6.09
CA LEU A 69 -2.33 3.79 4.99
C LEU A 69 -1.57 2.56 5.44
N CYS A 70 -1.73 1.45 4.71
CA CYS A 70 -1.06 0.20 5.00
C CYS A 70 0.21 0.01 4.18
N GLY A 71 0.26 0.57 2.99
CA GLY A 71 1.40 0.50 2.11
C GLY A 71 1.09 1.08 0.74
N THR A 72 2.14 1.31 -0.05
CA THR A 72 1.99 1.81 -1.42
C THR A 72 2.63 0.84 -2.39
N TYR A 73 1.98 0.65 -3.53
CA TYR A 73 2.34 -0.40 -4.48
C TYR A 73 2.03 0.05 -5.89
N THR A 74 2.41 -0.77 -6.87
CA THR A 74 1.84 -0.64 -8.20
C THR A 74 0.36 -1.00 -8.13
N ARG A 75 -0.40 -0.62 -9.14
CA ARG A 75 -1.84 -0.83 -9.16
C ARG A 75 -2.22 -2.29 -8.95
N ASP A 76 -1.57 -3.20 -9.68
CA ASP A 76 -1.91 -4.63 -9.62
C ASP A 76 -1.67 -5.21 -8.23
N ILE A 77 -0.55 -4.85 -7.62
CA ILE A 77 -0.23 -5.35 -6.29
C ILE A 77 -1.18 -4.75 -5.26
N ALA A 78 -1.51 -3.47 -5.39
CA ALA A 78 -2.45 -2.82 -4.48
C ALA A 78 -3.81 -3.52 -4.52
N GLN A 79 -4.29 -3.84 -5.71
CA GLN A 79 -5.57 -4.55 -5.86
C GLN A 79 -5.51 -5.96 -5.27
N THR A 80 -4.40 -6.64 -5.42
CA THR A 80 -4.21 -7.97 -4.82
C THR A 80 -4.26 -7.88 -3.30
N LYS A 81 -3.57 -6.90 -2.72
CA LYS A 81 -3.60 -6.70 -1.28
C LYS A 81 -5.01 -6.42 -0.78
N GLN A 82 -5.73 -5.55 -1.48
CA GLN A 82 -7.13 -5.24 -1.15
C GLN A 82 -7.98 -6.50 -1.13
N GLN A 83 -7.86 -7.34 -2.15
CA GLN A 83 -8.63 -8.57 -2.23
C GLN A 83 -8.30 -9.52 -1.09
N GLN A 84 -7.02 -9.63 -0.74
CA GLN A 84 -6.61 -10.48 0.38
C GLN A 84 -7.22 -10.03 1.69
N VAL A 85 -7.25 -8.72 1.93
CA VAL A 85 -7.87 -8.17 3.13
C VAL A 85 -9.36 -8.47 3.15
N MET A 86 -10.04 -8.19 2.03
CA MET A 86 -11.49 -8.38 1.97
C MET A 86 -11.89 -9.84 2.13
N GLN A 87 -11.10 -10.76 1.58
CA GLN A 87 -11.35 -12.19 1.75
C GLN A 87 -11.16 -12.64 3.20
N ARG A 88 -10.10 -12.13 3.85
CA ARG A 88 -9.84 -12.45 5.26
C ARG A 88 -10.97 -11.92 6.14
N ALA A 89 -11.38 -10.68 5.89
CA ALA A 89 -12.45 -10.06 6.67
C ALA A 89 -13.75 -10.83 6.52
N LYS A 90 -14.07 -11.23 5.29
CA LYS A 90 -15.29 -12.00 5.02
C LYS A 90 -15.26 -13.34 5.72
N ALA A 91 -14.12 -14.03 5.69
CA ALA A 91 -13.98 -15.32 6.34
C ALA A 91 -14.19 -15.26 7.84
N GLU A 92 -13.78 -14.14 8.47
CA GLU A 92 -13.94 -13.92 9.90
C GLU A 92 -15.23 -13.16 10.23
N GLU A 93 -16.02 -12.85 9.21
CA GLU A 93 -17.30 -12.13 9.36
C GLU A 93 -17.14 -10.72 9.92
N TYR A 94 -16.05 -10.05 9.57
CA TYR A 94 -15.85 -8.65 9.93
C TYR A 94 -16.22 -7.73 8.75
N PRO A 95 -16.82 -6.57 9.03
CA PRO A 95 -17.18 -5.60 7.98
C PRO A 95 -16.03 -4.69 7.56
N LEU A 96 -14.79 -5.09 7.82
CA LEU A 96 -13.62 -4.28 7.53
C LEU A 96 -13.57 -3.90 6.05
N GLN A 97 -13.40 -2.61 5.78
CA GLN A 97 -13.28 -2.08 4.43
C GLN A 97 -11.83 -1.75 4.11
N CYS A 98 -11.43 -2.05 2.89
CA CYS A 98 -10.10 -1.77 2.39
C CYS A 98 -10.23 -1.11 1.03
N ILE A 99 -9.63 0.06 0.86
CA ILE A 99 -9.73 0.81 -0.39
C ILE A 99 -8.35 1.06 -0.99
N VAL A 100 -8.33 1.30 -2.30
CA VAL A 100 -7.12 1.61 -3.05
C VAL A 100 -7.30 3.00 -3.66
N GLU A 101 -6.31 3.86 -3.47
CA GLU A 101 -6.32 5.22 -4.02
C GLU A 101 -4.97 5.53 -4.64
N GLU A 102 -4.97 6.26 -5.73
CA GLU A 102 -3.73 6.76 -6.30
C GLU A 102 -3.12 7.79 -5.36
N VAL A 103 -1.83 7.69 -5.11
CA VAL A 103 -1.13 8.60 -4.20
C VAL A 103 0.07 9.26 -4.87
#